data_0b66983fced5d9d0dac367a9eaf03aa7
#
_entry.id   0b66983fced5d9d0dac367a9eaf03aa7
#
_cell.length_a   1.000
_cell.length_b   1.000
_cell.length_c   1.000
_cell.angle_alpha   90.00
_cell.angle_beta   90.00
_cell.angle_gamma   90.00
#
_symmetry.space_group_name_H-M   'P 1'
#
loop_
_entity.id
_entity.type
_entity.pdbx_description
1 polymer ?
#
loop_
_entity_poly.entity_id
_entity_poly.type
_entity_poly.pdbx_seq_one_letter_code
_entity_poly.pdbx_strand_id
1 'polypeptide(L)'
;MEHIGNRLMLVARNIEIIGADPITRHGFTQVPNFVLTKKELSVGAKLAYAMLLKYAWGDQACFPGQMKLAEDMGAGERSVRTYLKELETGGLLEIKQRGLGMTNLYRLHLTVPKSGKRRQP
;
A
#
# COMPACT_ATOMS: atom_id res chain seq x y z
N MET A 1 2.77 -23.02 31.41
CA MET A 1 3.82 -22.34 31.98
C MET A 1 4.54 -21.50 30.97
N GLU A 2 4.90 -20.31 31.29
CA GLU A 2 5.53 -19.46 30.38
C GLU A 2 6.98 -19.71 30.28
N HIS A 3 7.52 -19.69 29.09
CA HIS A 3 8.94 -19.78 28.89
C HIS A 3 9.58 -18.44 29.11
N ILE A 4 10.86 -18.47 29.39
CA ILE A 4 11.61 -17.24 29.55
C ILE A 4 11.52 -16.40 28.31
N GLY A 5 11.53 -17.03 27.13
CA GLY A 5 11.41 -16.27 25.90
C GLY A 5 10.10 -15.52 25.79
N ASN A 6 9.01 -16.13 26.22
CA ASN A 6 7.73 -15.44 26.17
C ASN A 6 7.71 -14.28 27.13
N ARG A 7 8.32 -14.44 28.30
CA ARG A 7 8.38 -13.36 29.25
C ARG A 7 9.16 -12.19 28.72
N LEU A 8 10.30 -12.46 28.09
CA LEU A 8 11.09 -11.39 27.51
C LEU A 8 10.31 -10.68 26.41
N MET A 9 9.55 -11.43 25.61
CA MET A 9 8.77 -10.82 24.59
C MET A 9 7.72 -9.90 25.18
N LEU A 10 7.03 -10.30 26.22
CA LEU A 10 6.03 -9.46 26.83
C LEU A 10 6.63 -8.17 27.40
N VAL A 11 7.79 -8.30 28.01
CA VAL A 11 8.44 -7.13 28.58
C VAL A 11 8.89 -6.19 27.49
N ALA A 12 9.35 -6.72 26.36
CA ALA A 12 9.84 -5.89 25.28
C ALA A 12 8.71 -5.22 24.50
N ARG A 13 7.51 -5.77 24.57
CA ARG A 13 6.40 -5.16 23.86
C ARG A 13 5.91 -3.97 24.61
N ASN A 14 5.98 -2.83 23.96
CA ASN A 14 5.51 -1.60 24.61
C ASN A 14 4.54 -0.83 23.72
N ILE A 15 3.83 -1.52 22.83
CA ILE A 15 2.75 -0.90 22.07
C ILE A 15 1.48 -1.68 22.37
N GLU A 16 0.48 -0.97 22.85
CA GLU A 16 -0.81 -1.58 23.13
C GLU A 16 -1.84 -1.03 22.18
N ILE A 17 -2.76 -1.88 21.76
CA ILE A 17 -3.85 -1.45 20.89
C ILE A 17 -5.10 -1.39 21.74
N ILE A 18 -5.66 -0.20 21.84
CA ILE A 18 -6.80 0.04 22.69
C ILE A 18 -7.98 0.44 21.84
N GLY A 19 -9.16 -0.02 22.21
CA GLY A 19 -10.37 0.34 21.47
C GLY A 19 -10.41 -0.28 20.09
N ALA A 20 -9.99 -1.54 20.01
CA ALA A 20 -9.86 -2.19 18.73
C ALA A 20 -11.20 -2.64 18.19
N ASP A 21 -11.99 -1.71 17.72
CA ASP A 21 -13.23 -2.04 17.08
C ASP A 21 -13.41 -1.27 15.78
N PRO A 22 -12.35 -0.99 15.05
CA PRO A 22 -12.53 -0.32 13.76
C PRO A 22 -13.02 -1.25 12.67
N ILE A 23 -12.92 -2.56 12.89
CA ILE A 23 -13.37 -3.51 11.90
C ILE A 23 -14.84 -3.35 11.60
N THR A 24 -15.63 -3.13 12.61
CA THR A 24 -17.05 -3.01 12.41
C THR A 24 -17.46 -1.66 11.87
N ARG A 25 -16.59 -0.66 12.01
CA ARG A 25 -16.93 0.68 11.60
C ARG A 25 -16.29 1.11 10.29
N HIS A 26 -14.99 0.96 10.17
CA HIS A 26 -14.29 1.48 9.01
C HIS A 26 -13.44 0.43 8.29
N GLY A 27 -13.28 -0.70 8.91
CA GLY A 27 -12.51 -1.78 8.30
C GLY A 27 -11.00 -1.57 8.45
N PHE A 28 -10.26 -2.48 7.86
CA PHE A 28 -8.79 -2.45 7.89
C PHE A 28 -8.28 -2.59 6.50
N THR A 29 -7.08 -2.07 6.27
CA THR A 29 -6.35 -2.35 5.04
C THR A 29 -5.03 -3.00 5.46
N GLN A 30 -4.77 -4.19 4.94
CA GLN A 30 -3.53 -4.89 5.24
C GLN A 30 -2.49 -4.52 4.22
N VAL A 31 -1.30 -4.14 4.67
CA VAL A 31 -0.22 -3.72 3.80
C VAL A 31 0.94 -4.67 3.99
N PRO A 32 1.52 -5.21 2.91
CA PRO A 32 2.65 -6.12 3.06
C PRO A 32 3.81 -5.43 3.76
N ASN A 33 4.43 -6.17 4.66
CA ASN A 33 5.51 -5.59 5.43
C ASN A 33 6.68 -5.14 4.56
N PHE A 34 6.92 -5.81 3.45
CA PHE A 34 8.06 -5.41 2.62
C PHE A 34 7.86 -4.00 2.04
N VAL A 35 6.61 -3.58 1.86
CA VAL A 35 6.35 -2.22 1.40
C VAL A 35 6.63 -1.23 2.52
N LEU A 36 6.19 -1.59 3.72
CA LEU A 36 6.34 -0.69 4.87
C LEU A 36 7.80 -0.41 5.18
N THR A 37 8.67 -1.37 4.94
CA THR A 37 10.08 -1.21 5.28
C THR A 37 10.98 -0.97 4.08
N LYS A 38 10.39 -0.76 2.90
CA LYS A 38 11.19 -0.57 1.70
C LYS A 38 11.76 0.85 1.69
N LYS A 39 13.06 0.95 1.86
CA LYS A 39 13.68 2.26 2.02
C LYS A 39 13.69 3.08 0.75
N GLU A 40 13.59 2.42 -0.40
CA GLU A 40 13.60 3.13 -1.67
C GLU A 40 12.32 3.88 -1.96
N LEU A 41 11.26 3.61 -1.21
CA LEU A 41 10.01 4.30 -1.39
C LEU A 41 9.87 5.43 -0.39
N SER A 42 9.35 6.55 -0.85
CA SER A 42 9.04 7.63 0.08
C SER A 42 7.86 7.25 0.95
N VAL A 43 7.69 7.97 2.04
CA VAL A 43 6.56 7.74 2.94
C VAL A 43 5.24 7.92 2.19
N GLY A 44 5.18 8.91 1.32
CA GLY A 44 3.97 9.14 0.54
C GLY A 44 3.67 8.02 -0.43
N ALA A 45 4.72 7.45 -1.04
CA ALA A 45 4.51 6.33 -1.95
C ALA A 45 3.99 5.12 -1.22
N LYS A 46 4.48 4.87 0.01
CA LYS A 46 3.98 3.76 0.80
C LYS A 46 2.52 3.96 1.16
N LEU A 47 2.14 5.17 1.50
CA LEU A 47 0.75 5.46 1.80
C LEU A 47 -0.12 5.33 0.56
N ALA A 48 0.39 5.79 -0.59
CA ALA A 48 -0.36 5.64 -1.83
C ALA A 48 -0.60 4.17 -2.16
N TYR A 49 0.40 3.32 -1.91
CA TYR A 49 0.25 1.89 -2.13
C TYR A 49 -0.86 1.34 -1.22
N ALA A 50 -0.86 1.74 0.04
CA ALA A 50 -1.89 1.30 0.98
C ALA A 50 -3.28 1.75 0.53
N MET A 51 -3.38 2.97 0.02
CA MET A 51 -4.67 3.47 -0.46
C MET A 51 -5.15 2.69 -1.67
N LEU A 52 -4.23 2.32 -2.58
CA LEU A 52 -4.62 1.51 -3.72
C LEU A 52 -5.14 0.14 -3.28
N LEU A 53 -4.52 -0.43 -2.24
CA LEU A 53 -5.03 -1.69 -1.69
C LEU A 53 -6.42 -1.49 -1.11
N LYS A 54 -6.64 -0.39 -0.42
CA LYS A 54 -7.95 -0.10 0.15
C LYS A 54 -9.00 -0.06 -0.94
N TYR A 55 -8.70 0.63 -2.05
CA TYR A 55 -9.65 0.70 -3.14
C TYR A 55 -9.86 -0.66 -3.79
N ALA A 56 -8.78 -1.44 -3.94
CA ALA A 56 -8.86 -2.73 -4.61
C ALA A 56 -9.71 -3.71 -3.84
N TRP A 57 -9.65 -3.65 -2.52
CA TRP A 57 -10.43 -4.55 -1.69
C TRP A 57 -11.80 -4.00 -1.32
N GLY A 58 -12.12 -2.81 -1.79
CA GLY A 58 -13.42 -2.25 -1.57
C GLY A 58 -14.46 -2.87 -2.49
N ASP A 59 -15.71 -2.47 -2.31
CA ASP A 59 -16.80 -3.06 -3.04
C ASP A 59 -16.67 -2.89 -4.53
N GLN A 60 -16.16 -1.78 -4.99
CA GLN A 60 -16.10 -1.54 -6.42
C GLN A 60 -14.77 -1.89 -7.05
N ALA A 61 -13.77 -2.10 -6.24
CA ALA A 61 -12.46 -2.51 -6.71
C ALA A 61 -11.97 -1.65 -7.87
N CYS A 62 -12.11 -0.35 -7.74
CA CYS A 62 -11.68 0.53 -8.82
C CYS A 62 -10.93 1.73 -8.26
N PHE A 63 -10.02 2.26 -9.09
CA PHE A 63 -9.27 3.44 -8.73
C PHE A 63 -10.13 4.67 -8.98
N PRO A 64 -10.37 5.50 -7.98
CA PRO A 64 -11.29 6.64 -8.14
C PRO A 64 -10.68 7.84 -8.84
N GLY A 65 -9.40 7.82 -9.15
CA GLY A 65 -8.73 8.93 -9.81
C GLY A 65 -7.73 9.60 -8.90
N GLN A 66 -6.84 10.37 -9.50
CA GLN A 66 -5.75 10.99 -8.74
C GLN A 66 -6.26 12.07 -7.79
N MET A 67 -7.29 12.79 -8.20
CA MET A 67 -7.83 13.84 -7.36
C MET A 67 -8.42 13.26 -6.07
N LYS A 68 -9.19 12.19 -6.19
CA LYS A 68 -9.77 11.54 -5.03
C LYS A 68 -8.70 10.91 -4.16
N LEU A 69 -7.69 10.32 -4.78
CA LEU A 69 -6.58 9.75 -4.03
C LEU A 69 -5.86 10.84 -3.24
N ALA A 70 -5.62 11.97 -3.87
CA ALA A 70 -4.96 13.08 -3.18
C ALA A 70 -5.80 13.55 -2.00
N GLU A 71 -7.10 13.64 -2.20
CA GLU A 71 -7.99 14.07 -1.14
C GLU A 71 -7.96 13.07 0.01
N ASP A 72 -8.06 11.79 -0.29
CA ASP A 72 -8.04 10.76 0.76
C ASP A 72 -6.73 10.71 1.50
N MET A 73 -5.63 11.01 0.84
CA MET A 73 -4.32 11.01 1.48
C MET A 73 -4.02 12.31 2.21
N GLY A 74 -4.75 13.36 1.91
CA GLY A 74 -4.41 14.66 2.46
C GLY A 74 -3.18 15.24 1.80
N ALA A 75 -2.97 14.97 0.50
CA ALA A 75 -1.79 15.40 -0.23
C ALA A 75 -2.20 16.17 -1.47
N GLY A 76 -1.25 16.81 -2.11
CA GLY A 76 -1.53 17.50 -3.36
C GLY A 76 -1.51 16.53 -4.53
N GLU A 77 -2.19 16.91 -5.61
CA GLU A 77 -2.22 16.06 -6.79
C GLU A 77 -0.84 15.84 -7.38
N ARG A 78 -0.01 16.86 -7.35
CA ARG A 78 1.35 16.73 -7.87
C ARG A 78 2.13 15.70 -7.09
N SER A 79 2.01 15.73 -5.76
CA SER A 79 2.69 14.76 -4.92
C SER A 79 2.20 13.35 -5.21
N VAL A 80 0.89 13.21 -5.42
CA VAL A 80 0.32 11.91 -5.71
C VAL A 80 0.88 11.35 -7.02
N ARG A 81 1.02 12.19 -8.03
CA ARG A 81 1.59 11.74 -9.30
C ARG A 81 3.02 11.25 -9.09
N THR A 82 3.78 11.94 -8.25
CA THR A 82 5.14 11.51 -7.94
C THR A 82 5.13 10.17 -7.21
N TYR A 83 4.23 9.99 -6.26
CA TYR A 83 4.15 8.73 -5.52
C TYR A 83 3.78 7.57 -6.44
N LEU A 84 2.83 7.79 -7.34
CA LEU A 84 2.44 6.74 -8.26
C LEU A 84 3.60 6.39 -9.18
N LYS A 85 4.37 7.38 -9.59
CA LYS A 85 5.53 7.14 -10.42
C LYS A 85 6.58 6.33 -9.68
N GLU A 86 6.78 6.61 -8.40
CA GLU A 86 7.71 5.82 -7.59
C GLU A 86 7.29 4.37 -7.56
N LEU A 87 5.99 4.12 -7.40
CA LEU A 87 5.49 2.75 -7.35
C LEU A 87 5.66 2.05 -8.69
N GLU A 88 5.47 2.77 -9.78
CA GLU A 88 5.69 2.20 -11.11
C GLU A 88 7.15 1.86 -11.29
N THR A 89 8.03 2.78 -10.95
CA THR A 89 9.46 2.59 -11.11
C THR A 89 9.94 1.41 -10.28
N GLY A 90 9.35 1.22 -9.11
CA GLY A 90 9.73 0.13 -8.23
C GLY A 90 9.09 -1.21 -8.57
N GLY A 91 8.29 -1.25 -9.62
CA GLY A 91 7.67 -2.51 -10.02
C GLY A 91 6.50 -2.94 -9.19
N LEU A 92 5.95 -2.04 -8.38
CA LEU A 92 4.82 -2.37 -7.52
C LEU A 92 3.48 -1.99 -8.14
N LEU A 93 3.51 -1.19 -9.17
CA LEU A 93 2.30 -0.73 -9.84
C LEU A 93 2.52 -0.71 -11.33
N GLU A 94 1.55 -1.21 -12.08
CA GLU A 94 1.55 -1.08 -13.53
C GLU A 94 0.26 -0.40 -13.91
N ILE A 95 0.34 0.54 -14.82
CA ILE A 95 -0.84 1.23 -15.32
C ILE A 95 -0.92 0.93 -16.80
N LYS A 96 -1.97 0.24 -17.20
CA LYS A 96 -2.13 -0.17 -18.59
C LYS A 96 -3.31 0.52 -19.20
N GLN A 97 -3.11 1.09 -20.37
CA GLN A 97 -4.20 1.67 -21.12
C GLN A 97 -4.94 0.56 -21.83
N ARG A 98 -6.25 0.59 -21.78
CA ARG A 98 -7.05 -0.47 -22.35
C ARG A 98 -7.76 -0.07 -23.62
N GLY A 99 -7.53 1.14 -24.09
CA GLY A 99 -8.10 1.56 -25.36
C GLY A 99 -9.06 2.71 -25.20
N LEU A 100 -9.54 3.20 -26.32
CA LEU A 100 -10.43 4.35 -26.32
C LEU A 100 -11.70 4.04 -25.55
N GLY A 101 -12.12 4.99 -24.75
CA GLY A 101 -13.35 4.86 -24.01
C GLY A 101 -13.28 3.98 -22.79
N MET A 102 -12.11 3.43 -22.49
CA MET A 102 -11.96 2.58 -21.32
C MET A 102 -11.01 3.23 -20.33
N THR A 103 -11.27 3.01 -19.06
CA THR A 103 -10.35 3.51 -18.05
C THR A 103 -9.10 2.65 -18.03
N ASN A 104 -8.04 3.20 -17.47
CA ASN A 104 -6.79 2.44 -17.32
C ASN A 104 -6.99 1.30 -16.35
N LEU A 105 -6.19 0.26 -16.53
CA LEU A 105 -6.17 -0.85 -15.60
C LEU A 105 -4.97 -0.65 -14.69
N TYR A 106 -5.19 -0.70 -13.40
CA TYR A 106 -4.15 -0.53 -12.41
C TYR A 106 -3.86 -1.89 -11.78
N ARG A 107 -2.63 -2.37 -11.97
CA ARG A 107 -2.22 -3.64 -11.39
C ARG A 107 -1.29 -3.38 -10.23
N LEU A 108 -1.69 -3.85 -9.07
CA LEU A 108 -0.91 -3.65 -7.86
C LEU A 108 -0.28 -4.97 -7.46
N HIS A 109 1.03 -4.97 -7.30
CA HIS A 109 1.75 -6.20 -7.01
C HIS A 109 1.94 -6.36 -5.51
N LEU A 110 1.60 -7.54 -5.02
CA LEU A 110 1.71 -7.86 -3.60
C LEU A 110 2.94 -8.67 -3.27
N THR A 111 3.79 -8.92 -4.26
CA THR A 111 4.99 -9.71 -4.03
C THR A 111 6.21 -8.86 -4.28
N VAL A 112 7.30 -9.26 -3.65
CA VAL A 112 8.55 -8.55 -3.84
C VAL A 112 9.00 -8.76 -5.28
N PRO A 113 9.28 -7.69 -6.03
CA PRO A 113 9.78 -7.85 -7.39
C PRO A 113 11.10 -8.58 -7.38
N LYS A 114 11.30 -9.47 -8.32
CA LYS A 114 12.53 -10.19 -8.40
C LYS A 114 13.57 -9.29 -9.01
N SER A 115 14.61 -9.02 -8.28
CA SER A 115 15.62 -8.13 -8.80
C SER A 115 16.35 -8.78 -9.93
N GLY A 116 16.71 -8.02 -10.84
CA GLY A 116 17.48 -8.49 -11.96
C GLY A 116 16.77 -9.42 -12.83
N LYS A 117 15.73 -9.90 -12.36
CA LYS A 117 15.11 -10.73 -13.09
C LYS A 117 14.32 -10.08 -13.92
N ARG A 118 13.89 -9.40 -13.67
CA ARG A 118 13.15 -8.72 -14.25
C ARG A 118 13.54 -7.91 -15.07
N ARG A 119 13.94 -7.56 -15.17
CA ARG A 119 14.29 -6.69 -15.82
C ARG A 119 15.10 -6.97 -16.69
N GLN A 120 15.22 -7.53 -17.04
CA GLN A 120 15.89 -7.72 -17.77
C GLN A 120 15.96 -7.81 -18.70
N PRO A 121 16.23 -7.58 -19.11
CA PRO A 121 16.30 -7.32 -20.15
C PRO A 121 16.47 -7.79 -20.90
#